data_a3c047853528ea9251c172b6ec800686
#
_entry.id   a3c047853528ea9251c172b6ec800686
#
_cell.length_a   1.000
_cell.length_b   1.000
_cell.length_c   1.000
_cell.angle_alpha   90.00
_cell.angle_beta   90.00
_cell.angle_gamma   90.00
#
_symmetry.space_group_name_H-M   'P 1'
#
loop_
_entity.id
_entity.type
_entity.pdbx_description
1 polymer ?
#
loop_
_entity_poly.entity_id
_entity_poly.type
_entity_poly.pdbx_seq_one_letter_code
_entity_poly.pdbx_strand_id
1 'polypeptide(L)'
;MARRFVTMASAVLALFALAACSSTKKEDKPMELVKINARFTPKEIWSVGLGKGEPKLLLGLAPAIETNRVYGANSAGEVVALELGNGHQVWRRKLKMPLSGGTGAGSGLVLVCGTNGTLVALSSKDGSDRWRVQLSSEVLAAPAVSGDLVVIRTVDGKLFGLGVADGKQHWVADQQVPRLTLRGTSRPVIAGELAISGFDDGRLMAVAVSTGNTAWDIAVGQPRGSSELQRLIDIDSAPAIDGDDVFAVAFQGRAVRLARDTGLEIWSHEI
;
A
#
# COMPACT_ATOMS: atom_id res chain seq x y z
N MET A 1 -20.06 69.02 -9.07
CA MET A 1 -19.03 68.42 -8.23
C MET A 1 -19.39 66.96 -7.75
N ALA A 2 -20.64 66.66 -7.44
CA ALA A 2 -21.05 65.31 -6.92
C ALA A 2 -20.76 64.12 -7.87
N ARG A 3 -20.92 64.24 -9.18
CA ARG A 3 -20.67 63.16 -10.16
C ARG A 3 -19.20 62.69 -10.26
N ARG A 4 -18.23 63.56 -10.01
CA ARG A 4 -16.79 63.20 -10.03
C ARG A 4 -16.37 62.46 -8.76
N PHE A 5 -17.03 62.71 -7.61
CA PHE A 5 -16.77 61.99 -6.38
C PHE A 5 -17.30 60.56 -6.42
N VAL A 6 -18.43 60.29 -7.06
CA VAL A 6 -19.00 58.94 -7.19
C VAL A 6 -18.16 58.08 -8.09
N THR A 7 -17.62 58.64 -9.23
CA THR A 7 -16.74 57.85 -10.12
C THR A 7 -15.36 57.54 -9.53
N MET A 8 -14.81 58.44 -8.69
CA MET A 8 -13.57 58.13 -7.96
C MET A 8 -13.76 57.07 -6.87
N ALA A 9 -14.87 57.13 -6.14
CA ALA A 9 -15.17 56.13 -5.11
C ALA A 9 -15.39 54.73 -5.71
N SER A 10 -16.07 54.65 -6.87
CA SER A 10 -16.26 53.37 -7.59
C SER A 10 -14.97 52.80 -8.12
N ALA A 11 -14.03 53.62 -8.60
CA ALA A 11 -12.73 53.19 -9.09
C ALA A 11 -11.83 52.67 -7.97
N VAL A 12 -11.86 53.30 -6.80
CA VAL A 12 -11.09 52.85 -5.62
C VAL A 12 -11.66 51.53 -5.06
N LEU A 13 -12.98 51.35 -5.05
CA LEU A 13 -13.63 50.11 -4.61
C LEU A 13 -13.28 48.92 -5.57
N ALA A 14 -13.20 49.19 -6.88
CA ALA A 14 -12.82 48.17 -7.86
C ALA A 14 -11.33 47.75 -7.76
N LEU A 15 -10.43 48.68 -7.39
CA LEU A 15 -9.03 48.36 -7.13
C LEU A 15 -8.82 47.50 -5.86
N PHE A 16 -9.64 47.71 -4.82
CA PHE A 16 -9.58 46.87 -3.61
C PHE A 16 -10.10 45.44 -3.85
N ALA A 17 -11.09 45.26 -4.74
CA ALA A 17 -11.59 43.93 -5.09
C ALA A 17 -10.59 43.06 -5.87
N LEU A 18 -9.64 43.66 -6.61
CA LEU A 18 -8.59 42.94 -7.34
C LEU A 18 -7.42 42.49 -6.45
N ALA A 19 -7.24 43.08 -5.28
CA ALA A 19 -6.19 42.71 -4.32
C ALA A 19 -6.56 41.50 -3.42
N ALA A 20 -7.85 41.10 -3.40
CA ALA A 20 -8.34 40.05 -2.51
C ALA A 20 -8.14 38.64 -3.04
N CYS A 21 -7.60 38.42 -4.25
CA CYS A 21 -7.47 37.11 -4.89
C CYS A 21 -6.05 36.56 -5.00
N SER A 22 -5.09 37.05 -4.20
CA SER A 22 -3.72 36.48 -4.25
C SER A 22 -3.28 35.90 -2.90
N SER A 23 -4.05 34.96 -2.37
CA SER A 23 -3.47 33.98 -1.44
C SER A 23 -2.95 32.78 -2.23
N THR A 24 -1.86 32.96 -2.96
CA THR A 24 -1.05 31.82 -3.39
C THR A 24 -0.53 31.16 -2.12
N LYS A 25 -1.18 30.07 -1.65
CA LYS A 25 -0.54 29.13 -0.76
C LYS A 25 0.80 28.80 -1.43
N LYS A 26 1.91 29.10 -0.78
CA LYS A 26 3.20 28.60 -1.18
C LYS A 26 3.05 27.09 -1.22
N GLU A 27 3.03 26.51 -2.43
CA GLU A 27 3.24 25.06 -2.55
C GLU A 27 4.59 24.76 -1.90
N ASP A 28 4.58 23.87 -0.91
CA ASP A 28 5.82 23.40 -0.31
C ASP A 28 6.60 22.70 -1.41
N LYS A 29 7.70 23.33 -1.82
CA LYS A 29 8.58 22.74 -2.83
C LYS A 29 9.18 21.46 -2.26
N PRO A 30 9.30 20.39 -3.08
CA PRO A 30 10.02 19.21 -2.65
C PRO A 30 11.42 19.60 -2.12
N MET A 31 11.84 18.96 -1.03
CA MET A 31 13.16 19.21 -0.47
C MET A 31 14.23 18.84 -1.50
N GLU A 32 15.22 19.73 -1.70
CA GLU A 32 16.33 19.46 -2.60
C GLU A 32 17.16 18.26 -2.11
N LEU A 33 17.50 17.37 -3.04
CA LEU A 33 18.36 16.23 -2.73
C LEU A 33 19.76 16.72 -2.38
N VAL A 34 20.21 16.46 -1.16
CA VAL A 34 21.57 16.76 -0.72
C VAL A 34 22.54 15.65 -1.15
N LYS A 35 23.79 16.01 -1.41
CA LYS A 35 24.84 15.04 -1.71
C LYS A 35 25.04 14.10 -0.53
N ILE A 36 24.82 12.81 -0.76
CA ILE A 36 24.97 11.77 0.26
C ILE A 36 26.42 11.29 0.25
N ASN A 37 27.08 11.29 1.42
CA ASN A 37 28.34 10.57 1.61
C ASN A 37 28.02 9.09 1.87
N ALA A 38 27.98 8.30 0.81
CA ALA A 38 27.67 6.88 0.89
C ALA A 38 28.71 6.14 1.74
N ARG A 39 28.26 5.40 2.76
CA ARG A 39 29.12 4.55 3.59
C ARG A 39 29.49 3.24 2.89
N PHE A 40 28.69 2.81 1.92
CA PHE A 40 28.94 1.67 1.06
C PHE A 40 28.26 1.88 -0.29
N THR A 41 28.77 1.22 -1.33
CA THR A 41 28.15 1.19 -2.66
C THR A 41 27.64 -0.21 -2.91
N PRO A 42 26.32 -0.43 -3.10
CA PRO A 42 25.78 -1.72 -3.48
C PRO A 42 26.40 -2.19 -4.80
N LYS A 43 26.72 -3.49 -4.88
CA LYS A 43 27.21 -4.13 -6.11
C LYS A 43 26.09 -4.94 -6.71
N GLU A 44 25.78 -4.70 -7.97
CA GLU A 44 24.88 -5.58 -8.73
C GLU A 44 25.51 -6.95 -8.89
N ILE A 45 24.79 -8.00 -8.49
CA ILE A 45 25.24 -9.39 -8.66
C ILE A 45 24.65 -9.96 -9.95
N TRP A 46 23.37 -9.70 -10.21
CA TRP A 46 22.67 -10.10 -11.41
C TRP A 46 21.44 -9.18 -11.65
N SER A 47 20.94 -9.21 -12.88
CA SER A 47 19.73 -8.46 -13.28
C SER A 47 18.92 -9.29 -14.28
N VAL A 48 17.60 -9.33 -14.12
CA VAL A 48 16.68 -10.05 -15.01
C VAL A 48 15.49 -9.16 -15.35
N GLY A 49 15.24 -8.97 -16.65
CA GLY A 49 14.09 -8.22 -17.15
C GLY A 49 12.80 -9.04 -17.10
N LEU A 50 11.75 -8.48 -16.53
CA LEU A 50 10.39 -9.06 -16.48
C LEU A 50 9.41 -8.37 -17.43
N GLY A 51 9.87 -7.91 -18.57
CA GLY A 51 9.06 -7.20 -19.54
C GLY A 51 8.99 -5.69 -19.30
N LYS A 52 8.01 -5.04 -19.91
CA LYS A 52 7.80 -3.58 -19.76
C LYS A 52 6.92 -3.32 -18.54
N GLY A 53 7.27 -2.30 -17.75
CA GLY A 53 6.42 -1.79 -16.68
C GLY A 53 5.11 -1.21 -17.22
N GLU A 54 4.14 -1.00 -16.35
CA GLU A 54 2.86 -0.36 -16.66
C GLU A 54 2.75 1.00 -15.96
N PRO A 55 3.36 2.06 -16.53
CA PRO A 55 3.47 3.36 -15.86
C PRO A 55 2.12 4.08 -15.65
N LYS A 56 1.09 3.73 -16.43
CA LYS A 56 -0.22 4.37 -16.32
C LYS A 56 -1.04 3.87 -15.12
N LEU A 57 -0.79 2.64 -14.66
CA LEU A 57 -1.55 2.03 -13.58
C LEU A 57 -0.88 2.15 -12.21
N LEU A 58 0.36 2.65 -12.14
CA LEU A 58 1.15 2.79 -10.92
C LEU A 58 1.12 1.52 -10.05
N LEU A 59 1.28 0.35 -10.69
CA LEU A 59 1.22 -0.94 -10.01
C LEU A 59 2.48 -1.18 -9.18
N GLY A 60 2.29 -1.47 -7.90
CA GLY A 60 3.36 -1.84 -6.97
C GLY A 60 3.74 -3.33 -7.04
N LEU A 61 4.03 -3.85 -8.26
CA LEU A 61 4.43 -5.25 -8.46
C LEU A 61 5.85 -5.49 -7.93
N ALA A 62 6.01 -5.53 -6.62
CA ALA A 62 7.29 -5.80 -5.98
C ALA A 62 7.63 -7.31 -6.00
N PRO A 63 8.92 -7.68 -6.11
CA PRO A 63 9.33 -9.06 -5.98
C PRO A 63 9.17 -9.56 -4.54
N ALA A 64 8.99 -10.88 -4.38
CA ALA A 64 9.00 -11.56 -3.10
C ALA A 64 10.20 -12.50 -3.01
N ILE A 65 10.69 -12.71 -1.80
CA ILE A 65 11.79 -13.63 -1.52
C ILE A 65 11.30 -14.68 -0.53
N GLU A 66 11.52 -15.94 -0.84
CA GLU A 66 11.33 -17.05 0.08
C GLU A 66 12.51 -18.01 -0.03
N THR A 67 13.18 -18.25 1.10
CA THR A 67 14.37 -19.09 1.20
C THR A 67 15.49 -18.63 0.25
N ASN A 68 15.73 -19.37 -0.85
CA ASN A 68 16.79 -19.09 -1.84
C ASN A 68 16.24 -18.67 -3.21
N ARG A 69 14.98 -18.22 -3.27
CA ARG A 69 14.31 -17.83 -4.51
C ARG A 69 13.75 -16.42 -4.46
N VAL A 70 13.77 -15.78 -5.61
CA VAL A 70 13.08 -14.52 -5.88
C VAL A 70 11.93 -14.80 -6.83
N TYR A 71 10.74 -14.33 -6.49
CA TYR A 71 9.57 -14.41 -7.33
C TYR A 71 9.20 -13.02 -7.81
N GLY A 72 8.95 -12.89 -9.10
CA GLY A 72 8.52 -11.62 -9.70
C GLY A 72 7.34 -11.85 -10.64
N ALA A 73 6.53 -10.82 -10.78
CA ALA A 73 5.40 -10.81 -11.70
C ALA A 73 5.36 -9.51 -12.49
N ASN A 74 4.74 -9.52 -13.69
CA ASN A 74 4.44 -8.34 -14.46
C ASN A 74 2.94 -8.17 -14.71
N SER A 75 2.52 -6.97 -15.10
CA SER A 75 1.12 -6.63 -15.36
C SER A 75 0.48 -7.47 -16.50
N ALA A 76 1.29 -8.00 -17.41
CA ALA A 76 0.81 -8.84 -18.50
C ALA A 76 0.53 -10.30 -18.11
N GLY A 77 0.65 -10.66 -16.81
CA GLY A 77 0.35 -11.99 -16.30
C GLY A 77 1.52 -12.97 -16.31
N GLU A 78 2.74 -12.52 -16.52
CA GLU A 78 3.90 -13.38 -16.34
C GLU A 78 4.32 -13.44 -14.89
N VAL A 79 4.64 -14.65 -14.41
CA VAL A 79 5.20 -14.91 -13.07
C VAL A 79 6.46 -15.77 -13.25
N VAL A 80 7.54 -15.41 -12.57
CA VAL A 80 8.83 -16.13 -12.64
C VAL A 80 9.34 -16.44 -11.25
N ALA A 81 10.05 -17.55 -11.14
CA ALA A 81 10.92 -17.85 -10.02
C ALA A 81 12.37 -17.91 -10.48
N LEU A 82 13.24 -17.24 -9.76
CA LEU A 82 14.66 -17.12 -10.02
C LEU A 82 15.44 -17.59 -8.79
N GLU A 83 16.62 -18.15 -8.98
CA GLU A 83 17.55 -18.40 -7.88
C GLU A 83 18.10 -17.08 -7.33
N LEU A 84 18.06 -16.91 -6.02
CA LEU A 84 18.49 -15.68 -5.35
C LEU A 84 19.97 -15.37 -5.59
N GLY A 85 20.83 -16.40 -5.65
CA GLY A 85 22.28 -16.22 -5.74
C GLY A 85 22.80 -15.80 -7.12
N ASN A 86 22.11 -16.16 -8.21
CA ASN A 86 22.63 -15.99 -9.57
C ASN A 86 21.59 -15.53 -10.60
N GLY A 87 20.31 -15.42 -10.23
CA GLY A 87 19.23 -15.01 -11.11
C GLY A 87 18.81 -16.05 -12.15
N HIS A 88 19.29 -17.31 -12.06
CA HIS A 88 18.88 -18.38 -12.98
C HIS A 88 17.38 -18.66 -12.84
N GLN A 89 16.71 -18.82 -13.99
CA GLN A 89 15.27 -19.10 -14.01
C GLN A 89 15.00 -20.53 -13.57
N VAL A 90 14.21 -20.68 -12.49
CA VAL A 90 13.72 -21.99 -12.01
C VAL A 90 12.47 -22.40 -12.79
N TRP A 91 11.50 -21.50 -12.89
CA TRP A 91 10.31 -21.67 -13.69
C TRP A 91 9.72 -20.32 -14.13
N ARG A 92 8.87 -20.36 -15.16
CA ARG A 92 8.10 -19.21 -15.68
C ARG A 92 6.69 -19.66 -16.03
N ARG A 93 5.69 -18.88 -15.63
CA ARG A 93 4.28 -19.12 -15.94
C ARG A 93 3.69 -17.89 -16.61
N LYS A 94 2.82 -18.12 -17.59
CA LYS A 94 1.96 -17.09 -18.20
C LYS A 94 0.52 -17.35 -17.76
N LEU A 95 0.01 -16.50 -16.91
CA LEU A 95 -1.39 -16.46 -16.54
C LEU A 95 -2.16 -15.71 -17.63
N LYS A 96 -3.37 -16.19 -17.96
CA LYS A 96 -4.22 -15.54 -18.99
C LYS A 96 -5.07 -14.43 -18.35
N MET A 97 -4.44 -13.57 -17.54
CA MET A 97 -5.09 -12.46 -16.84
C MET A 97 -4.09 -11.36 -16.54
N PRO A 98 -4.49 -10.07 -16.59
CA PRO A 98 -3.67 -8.96 -16.14
C PRO A 98 -3.54 -9.00 -14.61
N LEU A 99 -2.34 -8.66 -14.09
CA LEU A 99 -2.06 -8.62 -12.66
C LEU A 99 -1.99 -7.19 -12.16
N SER A 100 -2.49 -6.97 -10.95
CA SER A 100 -2.47 -5.69 -10.23
C SER A 100 -1.76 -5.77 -8.88
N GLY A 101 -1.92 -6.87 -8.14
CA GLY A 101 -1.33 -7.09 -6.84
C GLY A 101 0.02 -7.79 -6.93
N GLY A 102 1.01 -7.26 -6.20
CA GLY A 102 2.40 -7.70 -6.19
C GLY A 102 2.57 -9.13 -5.74
N THR A 103 3.77 -9.66 -5.85
CA THR A 103 4.05 -11.05 -5.54
C THR A 103 4.11 -11.27 -4.03
N GLY A 104 3.24 -12.14 -3.49
CA GLY A 104 3.36 -12.72 -2.15
C GLY A 104 4.06 -14.08 -2.23
N ALA A 105 4.93 -14.41 -1.28
CA ALA A 105 5.53 -15.74 -1.19
C ALA A 105 5.63 -16.20 0.26
N GLY A 106 5.41 -17.48 0.49
CA GLY A 106 5.49 -18.12 1.79
C GLY A 106 4.77 -19.47 1.82
N SER A 107 5.16 -20.33 2.75
CA SER A 107 4.56 -21.65 2.97
C SER A 107 4.41 -22.50 1.70
N GLY A 108 5.40 -22.40 0.79
CA GLY A 108 5.39 -23.14 -0.47
C GLY A 108 4.48 -22.58 -1.56
N LEU A 109 3.92 -21.38 -1.36
CA LEU A 109 3.06 -20.68 -2.31
C LEU A 109 3.72 -19.44 -2.90
N VAL A 110 3.33 -19.12 -4.13
CA VAL A 110 3.52 -17.83 -4.77
C VAL A 110 2.14 -17.28 -5.12
N LEU A 111 1.81 -16.11 -4.62
CA LEU A 111 0.49 -15.49 -4.72
C LEU A 111 0.55 -14.27 -5.63
N VAL A 112 -0.38 -14.18 -6.58
CA VAL A 112 -0.55 -13.03 -7.46
C VAL A 112 -2.03 -12.72 -7.62
N CYS A 113 -2.34 -11.43 -7.80
CA CYS A 113 -3.72 -10.95 -7.86
C CYS A 113 -3.99 -10.29 -9.22
N GLY A 114 -5.13 -10.64 -9.79
CA GLY A 114 -5.63 -10.04 -11.01
C GLY A 114 -6.41 -8.76 -10.75
N THR A 115 -6.47 -7.89 -11.77
CA THR A 115 -7.23 -6.63 -11.74
C THR A 115 -8.72 -6.80 -11.45
N ASN A 116 -9.25 -8.00 -11.64
CA ASN A 116 -10.64 -8.35 -11.36
C ASN A 116 -10.87 -8.98 -9.97
N GLY A 117 -9.88 -8.95 -9.09
CA GLY A 117 -9.94 -9.55 -7.76
C GLY A 117 -9.71 -11.06 -7.72
N THR A 118 -9.30 -11.70 -8.82
CA THR A 118 -8.92 -13.11 -8.79
C THR A 118 -7.54 -13.28 -8.13
N LEU A 119 -7.49 -13.97 -7.00
CA LEU A 119 -6.25 -14.42 -6.37
C LEU A 119 -5.86 -15.78 -6.92
N VAL A 120 -4.61 -15.93 -7.34
CA VAL A 120 -4.02 -17.19 -7.81
C VAL A 120 -2.88 -17.60 -6.90
N ALA A 121 -2.93 -18.81 -6.38
CA ALA A 121 -1.84 -19.45 -5.68
C ALA A 121 -1.15 -20.46 -6.59
N LEU A 122 0.15 -20.27 -6.75
CA LEU A 122 1.04 -21.16 -7.50
C LEU A 122 1.96 -21.89 -6.51
N SER A 123 2.39 -23.10 -6.89
CA SER A 123 3.45 -23.80 -6.19
C SER A 123 4.77 -23.04 -6.31
N SER A 124 5.43 -22.74 -5.20
CA SER A 124 6.75 -22.11 -5.20
C SER A 124 7.81 -23.01 -5.87
N LYS A 125 7.58 -24.33 -5.89
CA LYS A 125 8.52 -25.31 -6.44
C LYS A 125 8.62 -25.26 -7.97
N ASP A 126 7.46 -25.23 -8.66
CA ASP A 126 7.36 -25.44 -10.10
C ASP A 126 6.37 -24.52 -10.83
N GLY A 127 5.70 -23.61 -10.11
CA GLY A 127 4.72 -22.68 -10.67
C GLY A 127 3.39 -23.32 -11.09
N SER A 128 3.11 -24.58 -10.69
CA SER A 128 1.82 -25.23 -10.95
C SER A 128 0.70 -24.58 -10.13
N ASP A 129 -0.52 -24.59 -10.67
CA ASP A 129 -1.69 -24.04 -9.97
C ASP A 129 -1.98 -24.88 -8.72
N ARG A 130 -2.18 -24.22 -7.59
CA ARG A 130 -2.61 -24.83 -6.32
C ARG A 130 -4.10 -24.61 -6.11
N TRP A 131 -4.51 -23.37 -6.09
CA TRP A 131 -5.90 -22.96 -5.97
C TRP A 131 -6.11 -21.54 -6.52
N ARG A 132 -7.37 -21.18 -6.74
CA ARG A 132 -7.81 -19.84 -7.13
C ARG A 132 -9.03 -19.43 -6.35
N VAL A 133 -9.12 -18.16 -5.98
CA VAL A 133 -10.26 -17.59 -5.24
C VAL A 133 -10.64 -16.25 -5.87
N GLN A 134 -11.94 -16.00 -5.95
CA GLN A 134 -12.49 -14.71 -6.33
C GLN A 134 -12.74 -13.88 -5.06
N LEU A 135 -12.04 -12.77 -4.92
CA LEU A 135 -12.23 -11.79 -3.85
C LEU A 135 -13.29 -10.76 -4.25
N SER A 136 -13.73 -9.96 -3.29
CA SER A 136 -14.77 -8.94 -3.50
C SER A 136 -14.32 -7.78 -4.39
N SER A 137 -13.03 -7.49 -4.46
CA SER A 137 -12.48 -6.37 -5.23
C SER A 137 -11.02 -6.59 -5.62
N GLU A 138 -10.46 -5.64 -6.36
CA GLU A 138 -9.05 -5.61 -6.78
C GLU A 138 -8.11 -5.63 -5.56
N VAL A 139 -6.94 -6.23 -5.74
CA VAL A 139 -5.84 -6.25 -4.79
C VAL A 139 -4.65 -5.53 -5.40
N LEU A 140 -4.12 -4.51 -4.75
CA LEU A 140 -2.97 -3.73 -5.22
C LEU A 140 -1.68 -4.08 -4.48
N ALA A 141 -1.78 -4.45 -3.21
CA ALA A 141 -0.64 -4.85 -2.40
C ALA A 141 -0.34 -6.35 -2.49
N ALA A 142 0.89 -6.73 -2.19
CA ALA A 142 1.27 -8.13 -2.10
C ALA A 142 0.59 -8.81 -0.90
N PRO A 143 0.02 -10.02 -1.09
CA PRO A 143 -0.46 -10.83 0.03
C PRO A 143 0.66 -11.17 1.02
N ALA A 144 0.34 -11.23 2.31
CA ALA A 144 1.20 -11.77 3.35
C ALA A 144 0.91 -13.25 3.59
N VAL A 145 1.94 -14.05 3.84
CA VAL A 145 1.80 -15.49 4.13
C VAL A 145 2.62 -15.83 5.37
N SER A 146 2.00 -16.51 6.33
CA SER A 146 2.70 -17.04 7.50
C SER A 146 1.96 -18.27 8.03
N GLY A 147 2.70 -19.35 8.29
CA GLY A 147 2.10 -20.61 8.75
C GLY A 147 1.05 -21.11 7.76
N ASP A 148 -0.18 -21.30 8.25
CA ASP A 148 -1.31 -21.79 7.46
C ASP A 148 -2.24 -20.67 6.97
N LEU A 149 -1.83 -19.39 7.12
CA LEU A 149 -2.66 -18.24 6.80
C LEU A 149 -2.07 -17.39 5.67
N VAL A 150 -2.95 -16.97 4.77
CA VAL A 150 -2.72 -15.92 3.78
C VAL A 150 -3.57 -14.71 4.16
N VAL A 151 -2.98 -13.54 4.28
CA VAL A 151 -3.70 -12.28 4.59
C VAL A 151 -3.63 -11.35 3.38
N ILE A 152 -4.79 -10.81 2.98
CA ILE A 152 -4.94 -10.02 1.77
C ILE A 152 -5.80 -8.79 2.04
N ARG A 153 -5.37 -7.63 1.55
CA ARG A 153 -6.11 -6.37 1.56
C ARG A 153 -6.70 -6.11 0.18
N THR A 154 -8.01 -5.87 0.10
CA THR A 154 -8.72 -5.45 -1.13
C THR A 154 -9.05 -3.96 -1.12
N VAL A 155 -9.18 -3.33 -2.28
CA VAL A 155 -9.44 -1.87 -2.38
C VAL A 155 -10.80 -1.44 -1.84
N ASP A 156 -11.74 -2.37 -1.65
CA ASP A 156 -13.04 -2.11 -1.00
C ASP A 156 -13.00 -2.15 0.54
N GLY A 157 -11.80 -2.05 1.14
CA GLY A 157 -11.63 -1.92 2.59
C GLY A 157 -11.57 -3.24 3.36
N LYS A 158 -11.51 -4.40 2.69
CA LYS A 158 -11.54 -5.68 3.39
C LYS A 158 -10.15 -6.27 3.59
N LEU A 159 -9.97 -6.90 4.72
CA LEU A 159 -8.83 -7.72 5.06
C LEU A 159 -9.31 -9.18 5.19
N PHE A 160 -8.84 -10.04 4.30
CA PHE A 160 -9.20 -11.45 4.28
C PHE A 160 -8.12 -12.31 4.91
N GLY A 161 -8.52 -13.31 5.70
CA GLY A 161 -7.70 -14.44 6.10
C GLY A 161 -8.13 -15.69 5.35
N LEU A 162 -7.21 -16.26 4.56
CA LEU A 162 -7.48 -17.46 3.76
C LEU A 162 -6.54 -18.60 4.16
N GLY A 163 -7.02 -19.84 4.05
CA GLY A 163 -6.19 -21.02 4.28
C GLY A 163 -5.12 -21.19 3.19
N VAL A 164 -3.89 -21.47 3.59
CA VAL A 164 -2.77 -21.76 2.68
C VAL A 164 -3.04 -22.98 1.82
N ALA A 165 -3.69 -24.02 2.38
CA ALA A 165 -3.90 -25.30 1.72
C ALA A 165 -4.87 -25.22 0.53
N ASP A 166 -5.95 -24.46 0.63
CA ASP A 166 -7.08 -24.50 -0.28
C ASP A 166 -7.67 -23.12 -0.64
N GLY A 167 -7.17 -22.04 -0.06
CA GLY A 167 -7.66 -20.68 -0.28
C GLY A 167 -9.03 -20.38 0.33
N LYS A 168 -9.58 -21.30 1.18
CA LYS A 168 -10.86 -21.03 1.83
C LYS A 168 -10.76 -19.85 2.78
N GLN A 169 -11.80 -19.02 2.78
CA GLN A 169 -11.91 -17.91 3.71
C GLN A 169 -12.15 -18.44 5.13
N HIS A 170 -11.24 -18.09 6.03
CA HIS A 170 -11.39 -18.33 7.47
C HIS A 170 -12.13 -17.17 8.12
N TRP A 171 -11.77 -15.92 7.75
CA TRP A 171 -12.37 -14.71 8.27
C TRP A 171 -12.24 -13.54 7.28
N VAL A 172 -13.01 -12.51 7.53
CA VAL A 172 -12.90 -11.20 6.87
C VAL A 172 -13.14 -10.11 7.91
N ALA A 173 -12.32 -9.08 7.87
CA ALA A 173 -12.50 -7.84 8.62
C ALA A 173 -12.73 -6.69 7.64
N ASP A 174 -13.65 -5.79 7.96
CA ASP A 174 -14.04 -4.67 7.12
C ASP A 174 -13.60 -3.35 7.76
N GLN A 175 -13.11 -2.41 6.91
CA GLN A 175 -12.87 -1.03 7.26
C GLN A 175 -13.57 -0.12 6.26
N GLN A 176 -14.07 1.01 6.73
CA GLN A 176 -14.79 1.95 5.89
C GLN A 176 -13.85 2.61 4.89
N VAL A 177 -14.23 2.63 3.61
CA VAL A 177 -13.47 3.30 2.55
C VAL A 177 -14.03 4.70 2.32
N PRO A 178 -13.20 5.75 2.33
CA PRO A 178 -13.60 7.10 1.95
C PRO A 178 -14.10 7.17 0.51
N ARG A 179 -14.88 8.22 0.18
CA ARG A 179 -15.40 8.43 -1.19
C ARG A 179 -14.30 8.73 -2.20
N LEU A 180 -13.22 9.33 -1.75
CA LEU A 180 -12.04 9.62 -2.55
C LEU A 180 -10.82 9.04 -1.85
N THR A 181 -10.09 8.17 -2.56
CA THR A 181 -8.85 7.52 -2.08
C THR A 181 -7.75 7.70 -3.11
N LEU A 182 -6.50 7.56 -2.69
CA LEU A 182 -5.37 7.38 -3.60
C LEU A 182 -5.40 5.96 -4.17
N ARG A 183 -4.73 5.75 -5.30
CA ARG A 183 -4.60 4.39 -5.84
C ARG A 183 -3.40 3.72 -5.19
N GLY A 184 -3.64 3.00 -4.14
CA GLY A 184 -2.66 2.23 -3.37
C GLY A 184 -3.38 1.37 -2.36
N THR A 185 -2.68 0.48 -1.71
CA THR A 185 -3.13 -0.19 -0.48
C THR A 185 -1.93 -0.67 0.30
N SER A 186 -1.98 -0.53 1.61
CA SER A 186 -0.97 -1.06 2.52
C SER A 186 -0.84 -2.58 2.37
N ARG A 187 0.39 -3.06 2.22
CA ARG A 187 0.66 -4.49 2.31
C ARG A 187 0.43 -4.95 3.75
N PRO A 188 -0.43 -5.95 4.00
CA PRO A 188 -0.58 -6.50 5.33
C PRO A 188 0.70 -7.17 5.82
N VAL A 189 0.95 -7.13 7.13
CA VAL A 189 2.06 -7.79 7.78
C VAL A 189 1.52 -8.71 8.87
N ILE A 190 2.02 -9.94 8.92
CA ILE A 190 1.71 -10.89 9.99
C ILE A 190 2.85 -10.85 11.00
N ALA A 191 2.53 -10.52 12.25
CA ALA A 191 3.48 -10.40 13.36
C ALA A 191 2.94 -11.12 14.59
N GLY A 192 3.44 -12.32 14.84
CA GLY A 192 2.91 -13.20 15.90
C GLY A 192 1.44 -13.56 15.65
N GLU A 193 0.59 -13.27 16.61
CA GLU A 193 -0.85 -13.55 16.57
C GLU A 193 -1.68 -12.44 15.89
N LEU A 194 -1.03 -11.42 15.30
CA LEU A 194 -1.69 -10.28 14.70
C LEU A 194 -1.39 -10.17 13.20
N ALA A 195 -2.41 -9.81 12.42
CA ALA A 195 -2.28 -9.30 11.07
C ALA A 195 -2.57 -7.79 11.09
N ILE A 196 -1.62 -6.98 10.61
CA ILE A 196 -1.65 -5.52 10.71
C ILE A 196 -1.65 -4.93 9.31
N SER A 197 -2.54 -3.97 9.04
CA SER A 197 -2.64 -3.28 7.75
C SER A 197 -3.08 -1.83 7.93
N GLY A 198 -2.57 -0.96 7.07
CA GLY A 198 -3.06 0.40 6.92
C GLY A 198 -4.29 0.47 6.02
N PHE A 199 -5.06 1.57 6.14
CA PHE A 199 -6.30 1.80 5.41
C PHE A 199 -6.38 3.23 4.87
N ASP A 200 -7.24 3.38 3.86
CA ASP A 200 -7.42 4.63 3.07
C ASP A 200 -8.08 5.76 3.88
N ASP A 201 -8.54 5.48 5.10
CA ASP A 201 -9.06 6.45 6.06
C ASP A 201 -8.01 6.94 7.07
N GLY A 202 -6.74 6.57 6.86
CA GLY A 202 -5.61 6.93 7.74
C GLY A 202 -5.55 6.12 9.03
N ARG A 203 -6.26 5.00 9.10
CA ARG A 203 -6.24 4.09 10.25
C ARG A 203 -5.28 2.92 10.03
N LEU A 204 -4.68 2.48 11.10
CA LEU A 204 -3.90 1.25 11.18
C LEU A 204 -4.66 0.27 12.06
N MET A 205 -5.01 -0.90 11.51
CA MET A 205 -5.79 -1.92 12.21
C MET A 205 -4.97 -3.19 12.37
N ALA A 206 -5.06 -3.80 13.55
CA ALA A 206 -4.59 -5.15 13.82
C ALA A 206 -5.77 -6.07 14.13
N VAL A 207 -5.75 -7.24 13.52
CA VAL A 207 -6.73 -8.30 13.76
C VAL A 207 -6.05 -9.57 14.24
N ALA A 208 -6.71 -10.33 15.07
CA ALA A 208 -6.24 -11.66 15.51
C ALA A 208 -6.20 -12.61 14.30
N VAL A 209 -5.05 -13.23 14.01
CA VAL A 209 -4.87 -14.14 12.86
C VAL A 209 -5.79 -15.35 12.89
N SER A 210 -6.18 -15.80 14.09
CA SER A 210 -7.04 -16.97 14.28
C SER A 210 -8.52 -16.71 13.99
N THR A 211 -9.01 -15.46 14.19
CA THR A 211 -10.44 -15.15 14.15
C THR A 211 -10.82 -13.99 13.24
N GLY A 212 -9.86 -13.12 12.89
CA GLY A 212 -10.12 -11.87 12.20
C GLY A 212 -10.74 -10.76 13.07
N ASN A 213 -10.94 -11.02 14.38
CA ASN A 213 -11.46 -10.02 15.28
C ASN A 213 -10.44 -8.89 15.46
N THR A 214 -10.93 -7.65 15.46
CA THR A 214 -10.09 -6.48 15.71
C THR A 214 -9.51 -6.53 17.11
N ALA A 215 -8.18 -6.54 17.20
CA ALA A 215 -7.44 -6.43 18.45
C ALA A 215 -7.29 -4.95 18.83
N TRP A 216 -6.92 -4.11 17.87
CA TRP A 216 -6.87 -2.65 18.00
C TRP A 216 -7.00 -1.97 16.64
N ASP A 217 -7.42 -0.71 16.68
CA ASP A 217 -7.64 0.13 15.49
C ASP A 217 -7.35 1.59 15.86
N ILE A 218 -6.28 2.18 15.27
CA ILE A 218 -5.69 3.46 15.65
C ILE A 218 -5.70 4.42 14.46
N ALA A 219 -6.15 5.66 14.68
CA ALA A 219 -6.02 6.73 13.70
C ALA A 219 -4.57 7.27 13.71
N VAL A 220 -3.81 6.98 12.67
CA VAL A 220 -2.47 7.54 12.44
C VAL A 220 -2.56 8.92 11.84
N GLY A 221 -3.61 9.19 11.08
CA GLY A 221 -3.93 10.51 10.59
C GLY A 221 -5.43 10.80 10.72
N GLN A 222 -5.78 12.07 10.64
CA GLN A 222 -7.17 12.52 10.65
C GLN A 222 -7.43 13.44 9.46
N PRO A 223 -8.51 13.20 8.67
CA PRO A 223 -8.85 14.06 7.54
C PRO A 223 -9.02 15.51 7.98
N ARG A 224 -8.28 16.44 7.39
CA ARG A 224 -8.32 17.88 7.71
C ARG A 224 -8.59 18.69 6.44
N GLY A 225 -9.45 19.71 6.54
CA GLY A 225 -9.73 20.63 5.43
C GLY A 225 -11.19 20.69 5.03
N SER A 226 -11.51 21.58 4.09
CA SER A 226 -12.87 21.89 3.65
C SER A 226 -13.26 21.19 2.33
N SER A 227 -12.31 20.67 1.58
CA SER A 227 -12.56 19.91 0.34
C SER A 227 -12.17 18.44 0.48
N GLU A 228 -12.77 17.57 -0.34
CA GLU A 228 -12.44 16.15 -0.36
C GLU A 228 -10.94 15.92 -0.64
N LEU A 229 -10.34 16.71 -1.54
CA LEU A 229 -8.92 16.64 -1.84
C LEU A 229 -8.02 16.99 -0.63
N GLN A 230 -8.42 18.00 0.15
CA GLN A 230 -7.69 18.39 1.36
C GLN A 230 -7.83 17.36 2.49
N ARG A 231 -8.89 16.56 2.44
CA ARG A 231 -9.20 15.52 3.42
C ARG A 231 -8.66 14.16 3.05
N LEU A 232 -7.99 14.04 1.89
CA LEU A 232 -7.29 12.81 1.52
C LEU A 232 -6.26 12.46 2.59
N ILE A 233 -6.36 11.24 3.08
CA ILE A 233 -5.45 10.65 4.03
C ILE A 233 -5.33 9.17 3.69
N ASP A 234 -4.16 8.59 3.87
CA ASP A 234 -3.96 7.19 3.50
C ASP A 234 -2.74 6.60 4.21
N ILE A 235 -2.75 5.28 4.42
CA ILE A 235 -1.60 4.50 4.83
C ILE A 235 -1.32 3.44 3.76
N ASP A 236 -0.56 3.81 2.74
CA ASP A 236 -0.18 2.93 1.62
C ASP A 236 1.02 2.05 1.92
N SER A 237 1.93 2.51 2.77
CA SER A 237 3.12 1.75 3.12
C SER A 237 2.79 0.57 4.03
N ALA A 238 3.51 -0.54 3.85
CA ALA A 238 3.44 -1.63 4.81
C ALA A 238 3.92 -1.14 6.18
N PRO A 239 3.24 -1.51 7.29
CA PRO A 239 3.78 -1.25 8.62
C PRO A 239 5.10 -2.00 8.80
N ALA A 240 6.08 -1.34 9.42
CA ALA A 240 7.34 -1.98 9.78
C ALA A 240 7.26 -2.53 11.20
N ILE A 241 7.75 -3.75 11.39
CA ILE A 241 7.75 -4.42 12.69
C ILE A 241 9.19 -4.56 13.17
N ASP A 242 9.45 -4.14 14.40
CA ASP A 242 10.73 -4.38 15.09
C ASP A 242 10.46 -4.84 16.53
N GLY A 243 10.62 -6.13 16.77
CA GLY A 243 10.28 -6.75 18.05
C GLY A 243 8.81 -6.54 18.43
N ASP A 244 8.58 -5.81 19.52
CA ASP A 244 7.24 -5.49 20.02
C ASP A 244 6.69 -4.14 19.54
N ASP A 245 7.36 -3.53 18.57
CA ASP A 245 7.01 -2.23 18.02
C ASP A 245 6.44 -2.33 16.60
N VAL A 246 5.49 -1.44 16.32
CA VAL A 246 4.93 -1.21 14.99
C VAL A 246 5.19 0.23 14.59
N PHE A 247 5.75 0.44 13.42
CA PHE A 247 5.96 1.76 12.82
C PHE A 247 5.05 1.91 11.60
N ALA A 248 4.35 3.03 11.54
CA ALA A 248 3.50 3.38 10.39
C ALA A 248 3.58 4.88 10.07
N VAL A 249 3.27 5.20 8.83
CA VAL A 249 3.26 6.57 8.31
C VAL A 249 1.99 6.77 7.50
N ALA A 250 1.26 7.85 7.78
CA ALA A 250 0.10 8.24 6.99
C ALA A 250 0.42 9.45 6.09
N PHE A 251 -0.03 9.40 4.85
CA PHE A 251 -0.05 10.57 3.98
C PHE A 251 -0.92 11.67 4.60
N GLN A 252 -0.44 12.90 4.64
CA GLN A 252 -1.05 14.04 5.35
C GLN A 252 -1.40 13.74 6.83
N GLY A 253 -0.59 12.92 7.48
CA GLY A 253 -0.78 12.49 8.85
C GLY A 253 0.51 12.52 9.66
N ARG A 254 0.76 11.45 10.38
CA ARG A 254 1.89 11.32 11.31
C ARG A 254 2.73 10.07 10.99
N ALA A 255 4.00 10.09 11.39
CA ALA A 255 4.74 8.89 11.69
C ALA A 255 4.43 8.48 13.14
N VAL A 256 4.20 7.19 13.38
CA VAL A 256 3.91 6.67 14.71
C VAL A 256 4.74 5.44 15.04
N ARG A 257 5.07 5.28 16.33
CA ARG A 257 5.53 4.03 16.92
C ARG A 257 4.48 3.58 17.94
N LEU A 258 3.98 2.37 17.77
CA LEU A 258 2.95 1.76 18.59
C LEU A 258 3.47 0.48 19.24
N ALA A 259 2.98 0.14 20.43
CA ALA A 259 3.15 -1.18 20.99
C ALA A 259 2.32 -2.18 20.18
N ARG A 260 2.96 -3.23 19.62
CA ARG A 260 2.37 -4.18 18.68
C ARG A 260 1.08 -4.83 19.21
N ASP A 261 1.09 -5.30 20.45
CA ASP A 261 0.01 -6.12 20.98
C ASP A 261 -1.22 -5.29 21.41
N THR A 262 -1.03 -4.00 21.69
CA THR A 262 -2.09 -3.14 22.24
C THR A 262 -2.46 -1.95 21.37
N GLY A 263 -1.64 -1.60 20.39
CA GLY A 263 -1.79 -0.39 19.60
C GLY A 263 -1.52 0.90 20.38
N LEU A 264 -1.01 0.84 21.61
CA LEU A 264 -0.72 2.03 22.40
C LEU A 264 0.40 2.85 21.74
N GLU A 265 0.14 4.13 21.55
CA GLU A 265 1.11 5.07 20.98
C GLU A 265 2.25 5.30 21.96
N ILE A 266 3.49 5.02 21.50
CA ILE A 266 4.73 5.27 22.24
C ILE A 266 5.25 6.65 21.89
N TRP A 267 5.24 7.02 20.60
CA TRP A 267 5.49 8.35 20.11
C TRP A 267 4.81 8.58 18.77
N SER A 268 4.58 9.84 18.44
CA SER A 268 4.17 10.28 17.09
C SER A 268 4.87 11.55 16.68
N HIS A 269 4.98 11.76 15.38
CA HIS A 269 5.58 12.92 14.77
C HIS A 269 4.78 13.36 13.54
N GLU A 270 4.33 14.61 13.49
CA GLU A 270 3.66 15.20 12.32
C GLU A 270 4.65 15.31 11.17
N ILE A 271 4.19 15.05 9.94
CA ILE A 271 5.02 15.03 8.72
C ILE A 271 4.54 16.13 7.79
#